data_bb7fc2cd6519efc2e425ad37e75bc1a2
#
_entry.id   bb7fc2cd6519efc2e425ad37e75bc1a2
#
_cell.length_a   1.000
_cell.length_b   1.000
_cell.length_c   1.000
_cell.angle_alpha   90.00
_cell.angle_beta   90.00
_cell.angle_gamma   90.00
#
_symmetry.space_group_name_H-M   'P 1'
#
loop_
_entity.id
_entity.type
_entity.pdbx_description
1 polymer ?
#
loop_
_entity_poly.entity_id
_entity_poly.type
_entity_poly.pdbx_seq_one_letter_code
_entity_poly.pdbx_strand_id
1 'polypeptide(L)'
;MIVCHVSLTAADDYLERRGAHRTAHLDRITELRRQGFVIGGGPSPDGKTADIVYRVQQATDMTRLIEEDPYWTGGVWKAWRPRDFAQFLDPWEMPPLVTDGSRKVTIVEGLAPDVEMASFALIEARGGGRMAFGGFFPGGTTWALMRSPDAETAMAELEASGLWKPGSLTARPLLHVL
;
A
#
# COMPACT_ATOMS: atom_id res chain seq x y z
N MET A 1 -5.91 -13.51 11.97
CA MET A 1 -5.16 -12.28 11.63
C MET A 1 -5.47 -11.93 10.19
N ILE A 2 -5.89 -10.70 9.93
CA ILE A 2 -6.31 -10.21 8.62
C ILE A 2 -5.28 -9.20 8.14
N VAL A 3 -4.85 -9.30 6.88
CA VAL A 3 -4.06 -8.27 6.21
C VAL A 3 -4.99 -7.51 5.27
N CYS A 4 -5.02 -6.21 5.40
CA CYS A 4 -5.97 -5.35 4.71
C CYS A 4 -5.25 -4.17 4.07
N HIS A 5 -5.47 -4.00 2.76
CA HIS A 5 -5.10 -2.77 2.06
C HIS A 5 -6.19 -1.72 2.28
N VAL A 6 -5.79 -0.52 2.62
CA VAL A 6 -6.71 0.62 2.77
C VAL A 6 -6.30 1.73 1.84
N SER A 7 -7.20 2.12 0.96
CA SER A 7 -7.08 3.37 0.21
C SER A 7 -7.76 4.51 0.98
N LEU A 8 -7.04 5.61 1.14
CA LEU A 8 -7.49 6.81 1.82
C LEU A 8 -7.62 7.96 0.82
N THR A 9 -8.63 8.80 1.01
CA THR A 9 -8.86 9.99 0.18
C THR A 9 -8.78 11.23 1.06
N ALA A 10 -7.96 12.20 0.66
CA ALA A 10 -7.83 13.48 1.35
C ALA A 10 -9.03 14.40 1.08
N ALA A 11 -9.29 15.30 2.01
CA ALA A 11 -10.21 16.41 1.81
C ALA A 11 -9.66 17.40 0.75
N ASP A 12 -10.53 18.20 0.15
CA ASP A 12 -10.12 19.12 -0.92
C ASP A 12 -9.18 20.23 -0.39
N ASP A 13 -9.33 20.59 0.88
CA ASP A 13 -8.53 21.56 1.63
C ASP A 13 -7.45 20.91 2.52
N TYR A 14 -7.06 19.67 2.22
CA TYR A 14 -6.14 18.88 3.07
C TYR A 14 -4.80 19.57 3.31
N LEU A 15 -4.30 20.37 2.36
CA LEU A 15 -3.02 21.10 2.50
C LEU A 15 -3.06 22.10 3.65
N GLU A 16 -4.21 22.76 3.84
CA GLU A 16 -4.41 23.73 4.92
C GLU A 16 -4.51 23.01 6.28
N ARG A 17 -5.20 21.86 6.30
CA ARG A 17 -5.45 21.09 7.53
C ARG A 17 -4.26 20.30 8.01
N ARG A 18 -3.52 19.66 7.07
CA ARG A 18 -2.51 18.65 7.42
C ARG A 18 -1.39 19.18 8.33
N GLY A 19 -1.03 20.46 8.20
CA GLY A 19 0.06 21.07 8.97
C GLY A 19 -0.12 20.92 10.49
N ALA A 20 -1.32 21.18 10.98
CA ALA A 20 -1.65 21.09 12.40
C ALA A 20 -1.66 19.64 12.95
N HIS A 21 -1.88 18.64 12.09
CA HIS A 21 -2.06 17.25 12.50
C HIS A 21 -0.89 16.33 12.11
N ARG A 22 0.07 16.83 11.29
CA ARG A 22 1.09 16.00 10.66
C ARG A 22 2.00 15.28 11.67
N THR A 23 2.48 15.99 12.67
CA THR A 23 3.39 15.39 13.67
C THR A 23 2.69 14.27 14.43
N ALA A 24 1.50 14.54 14.97
CA ALA A 24 0.74 13.54 15.72
C ALA A 24 0.35 12.33 14.86
N HIS A 25 0.01 12.54 13.56
CA HIS A 25 -0.23 11.47 12.61
C HIS A 25 1.03 10.60 12.40
N LEU A 26 2.18 11.21 12.15
CA LEU A 26 3.44 10.46 11.94
C LEU A 26 3.88 9.70 13.19
N ASP A 27 3.72 10.28 14.36
CA ASP A 27 4.02 9.60 15.63
C ASP A 27 3.13 8.38 15.82
N ARG A 28 1.82 8.54 15.58
CA ARG A 28 0.86 7.43 15.67
C ARG A 28 1.16 6.32 14.67
N ILE A 29 1.37 6.64 13.41
CA ILE A 29 1.62 5.63 12.38
C ILE A 29 2.95 4.89 12.62
N THR A 30 3.96 5.60 13.16
CA THR A 30 5.23 5.01 13.57
C THR A 30 5.04 4.00 14.70
N GLU A 31 4.24 4.35 15.69
CA GLU A 31 3.96 3.45 16.81
C GLU A 31 3.13 2.23 16.36
N LEU A 32 2.11 2.42 15.52
CA LEU A 32 1.33 1.32 14.94
C LEU A 32 2.21 0.38 14.12
N ARG A 33 3.19 0.92 13.40
CA ARG A 33 4.16 0.12 12.66
C ARG A 33 5.08 -0.67 13.61
N ARG A 34 5.58 -0.05 14.68
CA ARG A 34 6.39 -0.72 15.70
C ARG A 34 5.63 -1.86 16.37
N GLN A 35 4.31 -1.71 16.55
CA GLN A 35 3.43 -2.74 17.08
C GLN A 35 3.06 -3.83 16.05
N GLY A 36 3.42 -3.67 14.78
CA GLY A 36 3.12 -4.60 13.71
C GLY A 36 1.73 -4.47 13.10
N PHE A 37 0.97 -3.42 13.44
CA PHE A 37 -0.34 -3.14 12.84
C PHE A 37 -0.25 -2.50 11.47
N VAL A 38 0.82 -1.74 11.19
CA VAL A 38 1.09 -1.14 9.87
C VAL A 38 2.26 -1.87 9.22
N ILE A 39 2.05 -2.37 8.01
CA ILE A 39 3.07 -3.06 7.23
C ILE A 39 3.85 -2.07 6.37
N GLY A 40 3.16 -1.18 5.67
CA GLY A 40 3.81 -0.20 4.82
C GLY A 40 2.82 0.56 3.94
N GLY A 41 3.34 1.50 3.19
CA GLY A 41 2.58 2.33 2.28
C GLY A 41 2.98 3.80 2.29
N GLY A 42 2.07 4.66 1.83
CA GLY A 42 2.31 6.09 1.80
C GLY A 42 1.32 6.85 0.91
N PRO A 43 1.52 8.15 0.73
CA PRO A 43 0.67 8.99 -0.10
C PRO A 43 1.02 8.89 -1.59
N SER A 44 0.06 9.21 -2.45
CA SER A 44 0.31 9.59 -3.84
C SER A 44 1.22 10.83 -3.90
N PRO A 45 1.95 11.05 -5.02
CA PRO A 45 2.83 12.21 -5.14
C PRO A 45 2.12 13.56 -4.97
N ASP A 46 0.85 13.66 -5.35
CA ASP A 46 0.02 14.85 -5.17
C ASP A 46 -0.61 14.95 -3.77
N GLY A 47 -0.46 13.91 -2.94
CA GLY A 47 -0.98 13.83 -1.58
C GLY A 47 -2.50 13.70 -1.44
N LYS A 48 -3.24 13.56 -2.55
CA LYS A 48 -4.70 13.48 -2.54
C LYS A 48 -5.23 12.10 -2.12
N THR A 49 -4.40 11.09 -2.24
CA THR A 49 -4.71 9.72 -1.80
C THR A 49 -3.55 9.14 -1.01
N ALA A 50 -3.81 8.07 -0.29
CA ALA A 50 -2.76 7.23 0.28
C ALA A 50 -3.20 5.76 0.24
N ASP A 51 -2.21 4.88 0.19
CA ASP A 51 -2.39 3.45 0.27
C ASP A 51 -1.56 2.93 1.43
N ILE A 52 -2.22 2.28 2.39
CA ILE A 52 -1.56 1.72 3.57
C ILE A 52 -2.04 0.30 3.76
N VAL A 53 -1.12 -0.62 4.03
CA VAL A 53 -1.43 -2.00 4.35
C VAL A 53 -1.32 -2.20 5.85
N TYR A 54 -2.40 -2.70 6.44
CA TYR A 54 -2.53 -2.98 7.86
C TYR A 54 -2.63 -4.48 8.12
N ARG A 55 -2.24 -4.85 9.34
CA ARG A 55 -2.46 -6.20 9.89
C ARG A 55 -3.25 -6.07 11.18
N VAL A 56 -4.41 -6.71 11.24
CA VAL A 56 -5.34 -6.64 12.38
C VAL A 56 -5.78 -8.03 12.83
N GLN A 57 -6.27 -8.13 14.05
CA GLN A 57 -6.83 -9.39 14.57
C GLN A 57 -8.24 -9.63 14.02
N GLN A 58 -9.03 -8.58 13.93
CA GLN A 58 -10.42 -8.60 13.46
C GLN A 58 -10.70 -7.35 12.61
N ALA A 59 -11.69 -7.45 11.72
CA ALA A 59 -12.06 -6.35 10.81
C ALA A 59 -12.50 -5.08 11.55
N THR A 60 -13.13 -5.22 12.73
CA THR A 60 -13.53 -4.09 13.59
C THR A 60 -12.36 -3.23 14.09
N ASP A 61 -11.16 -3.81 14.18
CA ASP A 61 -9.97 -3.07 14.58
C ASP A 61 -9.58 -2.00 13.55
N MET A 62 -9.91 -2.22 12.26
CA MET A 62 -9.60 -1.27 11.18
C MET A 62 -10.25 0.09 11.40
N THR A 63 -11.54 0.12 11.77
CA THR A 63 -12.26 1.37 12.04
C THR A 63 -11.52 2.18 13.11
N ARG A 64 -11.15 1.54 14.21
CA ARG A 64 -10.42 2.20 15.29
C ARG A 64 -9.05 2.71 14.86
N LEU A 65 -8.27 1.90 14.12
CA LEU A 65 -6.94 2.29 13.66
C LEU A 65 -6.97 3.53 12.78
N ILE A 66 -8.00 3.66 11.92
CA ILE A 66 -8.13 4.74 10.97
C ILE A 66 -8.84 5.95 11.59
N GLU A 67 -9.96 5.74 12.27
CA GLU A 67 -10.81 6.84 12.74
C GLU A 67 -10.30 7.52 14.02
N GLU A 68 -9.38 6.89 14.74
CA GLU A 68 -8.63 7.56 15.81
C GLU A 68 -7.36 8.27 15.30
N ASP A 69 -7.02 8.19 14.02
CA ASP A 69 -5.86 8.86 13.47
C ASP A 69 -6.05 10.38 13.46
N PRO A 70 -5.02 11.18 13.86
CA PRO A 70 -5.09 12.64 13.82
C PRO A 70 -5.45 13.22 12.45
N TYR A 71 -5.14 12.54 11.36
CA TYR A 71 -5.56 12.99 10.04
C TYR A 71 -7.05 12.74 9.78
N TRP A 72 -7.65 11.71 10.38
CA TRP A 72 -9.09 11.50 10.31
C TRP A 72 -9.84 12.48 11.20
N THR A 73 -9.48 12.56 12.48
CA THR A 73 -10.12 13.44 13.46
C THR A 73 -9.95 14.94 13.11
N GLY A 74 -8.84 15.28 12.45
CA GLY A 74 -8.57 16.63 11.94
C GLY A 74 -9.17 16.92 10.57
N GLY A 75 -9.91 15.98 9.97
CA GLY A 75 -10.56 16.16 8.67
C GLY A 75 -9.60 16.25 7.49
N VAL A 76 -8.36 15.79 7.64
CA VAL A 76 -7.40 15.68 6.53
C VAL A 76 -7.80 14.54 5.59
N TRP A 77 -8.19 13.38 6.16
CA TRP A 77 -8.84 12.29 5.44
C TRP A 77 -10.36 12.46 5.45
N LYS A 78 -11.03 12.29 4.29
CA LYS A 78 -12.50 12.36 4.14
C LYS A 78 -13.16 11.02 3.85
N ALA A 79 -12.38 10.03 3.41
CA ALA A 79 -12.89 8.69 3.11
C ALA A 79 -11.78 7.66 3.20
N TRP A 80 -12.17 6.41 3.49
CA TRP A 80 -11.30 5.25 3.41
C TRP A 80 -12.07 4.03 2.89
N ARG A 81 -11.35 3.11 2.24
CA ARG A 81 -11.93 1.87 1.69
C ARG A 81 -10.97 0.71 1.98
N PRO A 82 -11.42 -0.31 2.72
CA PRO A 82 -10.64 -1.51 2.98
C PRO A 82 -10.80 -2.53 1.86
N ARG A 83 -9.76 -3.33 1.62
CA ARG A 83 -9.77 -4.52 0.76
C ARG A 83 -8.90 -5.58 1.43
N ASP A 84 -9.48 -6.71 1.82
CA ASP A 84 -8.75 -7.80 2.46
C ASP A 84 -7.95 -8.59 1.44
N PHE A 85 -6.73 -8.97 1.79
CA PHE A 85 -5.93 -9.88 0.97
C PHE A 85 -6.37 -11.34 1.23
N ALA A 86 -6.62 -12.09 0.15
CA ALA A 86 -6.79 -13.53 0.23
C ALA A 86 -5.44 -14.24 0.41
N GLN A 87 -4.39 -13.69 -0.19
CA GLN A 87 -3.01 -14.13 -0.05
C GLN A 87 -2.10 -12.90 -0.01
N PHE A 88 -1.17 -12.85 0.94
CA PHE A 88 -0.27 -11.71 1.13
C PHE A 88 1.16 -12.18 1.34
N LEU A 89 2.08 -11.51 0.68
CA LEU A 89 3.52 -11.69 0.82
C LEU A 89 4.10 -10.53 1.63
N ASP A 90 4.53 -10.81 2.84
CA ASP A 90 5.18 -9.85 3.73
C ASP A 90 6.48 -9.28 3.13
N PRO A 91 6.85 -8.03 3.47
CA PRO A 91 8.18 -7.53 3.13
C PRO A 91 9.27 -8.33 3.84
N TRP A 92 10.45 -8.43 3.21
CA TRP A 92 11.63 -9.02 3.84
C TRP A 92 12.16 -8.18 5.00
N GLU A 93 12.01 -6.88 4.87
CA GLU A 93 12.55 -5.88 5.78
C GLU A 93 11.51 -4.80 6.03
N MET A 94 11.60 -4.20 7.21
CA MET A 94 10.87 -3.00 7.55
C MET A 94 11.81 -1.80 7.38
N PRO A 95 11.79 -1.10 6.23
CA PRO A 95 12.71 0.00 6.00
C PRO A 95 12.41 1.17 6.95
N PRO A 96 13.37 2.06 7.25
CA PRO A 96 13.11 3.23 8.08
C PRO A 96 12.06 4.14 7.44
N LEU A 97 11.37 4.95 8.25
CA LEU A 97 10.46 5.97 7.74
C LEU A 97 11.21 6.98 6.87
N VAL A 98 10.61 7.33 5.73
CA VAL A 98 11.13 8.35 4.82
C VAL A 98 10.01 9.31 4.43
N THR A 99 10.10 10.56 4.87
CA THR A 99 9.03 11.56 4.69
C THR A 99 9.42 12.70 3.73
N ASP A 100 10.58 12.61 3.10
CA ASP A 100 11.13 13.62 2.19
C ASP A 100 10.73 13.40 0.71
N GLY A 101 9.97 12.35 0.43
CA GLY A 101 9.54 12.00 -0.94
C GLY A 101 10.63 11.35 -1.80
N SER A 102 11.78 11.01 -1.23
CA SER A 102 12.89 10.40 -1.99
C SER A 102 12.60 8.94 -2.38
N ARG A 103 11.83 8.20 -1.58
CA ARG A 103 11.51 6.81 -1.85
C ARG A 103 10.27 6.71 -2.73
N LYS A 104 10.48 6.68 -4.04
CA LYS A 104 9.45 6.49 -5.06
C LYS A 104 9.31 5.01 -5.37
N VAL A 105 8.08 4.54 -5.46
CA VAL A 105 7.69 3.17 -5.82
C VAL A 105 6.44 3.21 -6.68
N THR A 106 6.09 2.08 -7.27
CA THR A 106 4.89 1.96 -8.11
C THR A 106 3.98 0.87 -7.58
N ILE A 107 2.71 1.20 -7.36
CA ILE A 107 1.67 0.20 -7.14
C ILE A 107 1.28 -0.36 -8.50
N VAL A 108 1.30 -1.69 -8.64
CA VAL A 108 0.77 -2.39 -9.82
C VAL A 108 -0.41 -3.24 -9.38
N GLU A 109 -1.52 -3.11 -10.09
CA GLU A 109 -2.71 -3.95 -9.93
C GLU A 109 -3.02 -4.64 -11.25
N GLY A 110 -3.46 -5.91 -11.21
CA GLY A 110 -3.86 -6.67 -12.39
C GLY A 110 -4.47 -8.01 -12.05
N LEU A 111 -5.23 -8.57 -13.00
CA LEU A 111 -5.89 -9.86 -12.83
C LEU A 111 -4.92 -11.00 -13.15
N ALA A 112 -4.68 -11.89 -12.20
CA ALA A 112 -3.99 -13.15 -12.37
C ALA A 112 -5.02 -14.29 -12.44
N PRO A 113 -5.22 -14.91 -13.61
CA PRO A 113 -6.15 -16.05 -13.74
C PRO A 113 -5.74 -17.27 -12.92
N ASP A 114 -4.43 -17.46 -12.75
CA ASP A 114 -3.84 -18.50 -11.91
C ASP A 114 -3.04 -17.84 -10.79
N VAL A 115 -3.69 -17.70 -9.62
CA VAL A 115 -3.10 -17.06 -8.43
C VAL A 115 -1.92 -17.86 -7.88
N GLU A 116 -1.97 -19.19 -7.98
CA GLU A 116 -0.88 -20.05 -7.49
C GLU A 116 0.40 -19.81 -8.29
N MET A 117 0.32 -19.88 -9.61
CA MET A 117 1.46 -19.61 -10.47
C MET A 117 1.95 -18.15 -10.35
N ALA A 118 1.05 -17.19 -10.34
CA ALA A 118 1.40 -15.78 -10.19
C ALA A 118 2.05 -15.47 -8.82
N SER A 119 1.73 -16.24 -7.77
CA SER A 119 2.36 -16.07 -6.47
C SER A 119 3.85 -16.40 -6.48
N PHE A 120 4.28 -17.38 -7.27
CA PHE A 120 5.72 -17.67 -7.44
C PHE A 120 6.45 -16.50 -8.10
N ALA A 121 5.86 -15.85 -9.10
CA ALA A 121 6.45 -14.67 -9.71
C ALA A 121 6.58 -13.50 -8.72
N LEU A 122 5.59 -13.28 -7.86
CA LEU A 122 5.69 -12.26 -6.80
C LEU A 122 6.74 -12.63 -5.74
N ILE A 123 6.86 -13.90 -5.36
CA ILE A 123 7.91 -14.38 -4.44
C ILE A 123 9.28 -14.12 -5.05
N GLU A 124 9.47 -14.41 -6.32
CA GLU A 124 10.72 -14.17 -7.05
C GLU A 124 11.02 -12.66 -7.15
N ALA A 125 10.02 -11.84 -7.51
CA ALA A 125 10.19 -10.40 -7.57
C ALA A 125 10.58 -9.80 -6.22
N ARG A 126 9.98 -10.27 -5.12
CA ARG A 126 10.36 -9.89 -3.77
C ARG A 126 11.77 -10.36 -3.42
N GLY A 127 12.10 -11.63 -3.68
CA GLY A 127 13.43 -12.21 -3.43
C GLY A 127 14.54 -11.51 -4.20
N GLY A 128 14.25 -11.08 -5.43
CA GLY A 128 15.14 -10.28 -6.26
C GLY A 128 15.18 -8.79 -5.93
N GLY A 129 14.47 -8.34 -4.88
CA GLY A 129 14.45 -6.94 -4.44
C GLY A 129 13.63 -6.00 -5.33
N ARG A 130 12.89 -6.51 -6.31
CA ARG A 130 12.07 -5.72 -7.25
C ARG A 130 10.70 -5.33 -6.67
N MET A 131 10.17 -6.11 -5.74
CA MET A 131 8.94 -5.86 -5.01
C MET A 131 9.20 -5.67 -3.53
N ALA A 132 8.54 -4.73 -2.88
CA ALA A 132 8.61 -4.55 -1.44
C ALA A 132 7.70 -5.56 -0.73
N PHE A 133 6.43 -5.56 -1.06
CA PHE A 133 5.41 -6.49 -0.59
C PHE A 133 4.18 -6.42 -1.51
N GLY A 134 3.26 -7.35 -1.35
CA GLY A 134 2.04 -7.39 -2.14
C GLY A 134 1.30 -8.71 -1.97
N GLY A 135 0.30 -8.95 -2.80
CA GLY A 135 -0.48 -10.16 -2.76
C GLY A 135 -1.69 -10.11 -3.67
N PHE A 136 -2.69 -10.93 -3.35
CA PHE A 136 -3.90 -11.06 -4.14
C PHE A 136 -5.14 -10.77 -3.28
N PHE A 137 -6.02 -9.94 -3.82
CA PHE A 137 -7.37 -9.81 -3.30
C PHE A 137 -8.23 -11.03 -3.69
N PRO A 138 -9.37 -11.25 -3.04
CA PRO A 138 -10.33 -12.24 -3.49
C PRO A 138 -10.67 -12.02 -4.97
N GLY A 139 -10.69 -13.11 -5.75
CA GLY A 139 -10.92 -13.05 -7.20
C GLY A 139 -9.66 -12.88 -8.04
N GLY A 140 -8.46 -12.94 -7.43
CA GLY A 140 -7.18 -13.01 -8.16
C GLY A 140 -6.62 -11.68 -8.63
N THR A 141 -7.18 -10.55 -8.19
CA THR A 141 -6.56 -9.25 -8.48
C THR A 141 -5.32 -9.07 -7.62
N THR A 142 -4.18 -8.93 -8.28
CA THR A 142 -2.91 -8.58 -7.64
C THR A 142 -2.93 -7.13 -7.17
N TRP A 143 -2.29 -6.86 -6.04
CA TRP A 143 -1.82 -5.56 -5.63
C TRP A 143 -0.36 -5.72 -5.16
N ALA A 144 0.58 -5.07 -5.84
CA ALA A 144 2.00 -5.21 -5.56
C ALA A 144 2.67 -3.83 -5.48
N LEU A 145 3.52 -3.63 -4.47
CA LEU A 145 4.34 -2.44 -4.32
C LEU A 145 5.71 -2.69 -4.93
N MET A 146 5.87 -2.29 -6.19
CA MET A 146 7.10 -2.47 -6.97
C MET A 146 8.11 -1.37 -6.64
N ARG A 147 9.38 -1.74 -6.54
CA ARG A 147 10.47 -0.79 -6.27
C ARG A 147 10.90 0.01 -7.50
N SER A 148 10.27 -0.23 -8.64
CA SER A 148 10.44 0.60 -9.84
C SER A 148 9.81 1.97 -9.63
N PRO A 149 10.51 3.07 -9.99
CA PRO A 149 9.98 4.43 -9.82
C PRO A 149 9.00 4.85 -10.93
N ASP A 150 8.92 4.10 -12.01
CA ASP A 150 8.05 4.38 -13.16
C ASP A 150 7.10 3.22 -13.46
N ALA A 151 5.95 3.58 -14.03
CA ALA A 151 4.86 2.65 -14.30
C ALA A 151 5.19 1.63 -15.39
N GLU A 152 5.92 2.04 -16.43
CA GLU A 152 6.25 1.20 -17.58
C GLU A 152 7.14 0.04 -17.15
N THR A 153 8.23 0.33 -16.47
CA THR A 153 9.14 -0.69 -15.94
C THR A 153 8.44 -1.62 -14.96
N ALA A 154 7.65 -1.08 -14.03
CA ALA A 154 6.93 -1.87 -13.04
C ALA A 154 5.93 -2.85 -13.67
N MET A 155 5.19 -2.43 -14.69
CA MET A 155 4.26 -3.31 -15.42
C MET A 155 5.00 -4.35 -16.25
N ALA A 156 6.06 -3.94 -16.98
CA ALA A 156 6.84 -4.85 -17.80
C ALA A 156 7.46 -6.01 -16.98
N GLU A 157 7.88 -5.76 -15.75
CA GLU A 157 8.39 -6.79 -14.85
C GLU A 157 7.37 -7.90 -14.58
N LEU A 158 6.08 -7.56 -14.43
CA LEU A 158 5.04 -8.56 -14.23
C LEU A 158 4.57 -9.17 -15.56
N GLU A 159 4.42 -8.38 -16.62
CA GLU A 159 4.01 -8.85 -17.96
C GLU A 159 4.98 -9.90 -18.52
N ALA A 160 6.27 -9.77 -18.25
CA ALA A 160 7.31 -10.69 -18.74
C ALA A 160 7.07 -12.16 -18.35
N SER A 161 6.35 -12.41 -17.27
CA SER A 161 6.00 -13.76 -16.83
C SER A 161 4.85 -14.40 -17.62
N GLY A 162 4.01 -13.59 -18.28
CA GLY A 162 2.81 -14.04 -18.98
C GLY A 162 1.67 -14.55 -18.07
N LEU A 163 1.77 -14.34 -16.74
CA LEU A 163 0.84 -14.89 -15.76
C LEU A 163 -0.36 -13.98 -15.47
N TRP A 164 -0.30 -12.73 -15.92
CA TRP A 164 -1.39 -11.76 -15.80
C TRP A 164 -2.21 -11.69 -17.07
N LYS A 165 -3.52 -11.46 -16.90
CA LYS A 165 -4.41 -11.27 -18.05
C LYS A 165 -3.90 -10.09 -18.90
N PRO A 166 -3.66 -10.26 -20.22
CA PRO A 166 -3.22 -9.19 -21.08
C PRO A 166 -4.10 -7.94 -20.99
N GLY A 167 -3.47 -6.78 -20.83
CA GLY A 167 -4.16 -5.48 -20.71
C GLY A 167 -4.89 -5.25 -19.38
N SER A 168 -4.74 -6.12 -18.39
CA SER A 168 -5.34 -5.91 -17.07
C SER A 168 -4.44 -5.15 -16.11
N LEU A 169 -3.14 -5.07 -16.38
CA LEU A 169 -2.20 -4.38 -15.52
C LEU A 169 -2.41 -2.86 -15.59
N THR A 170 -2.45 -2.27 -14.43
CA THR A 170 -2.47 -0.82 -14.23
C THR A 170 -1.40 -0.46 -13.22
N ALA A 171 -0.82 0.73 -13.35
CA ALA A 171 0.23 1.18 -12.46
C ALA A 171 0.01 2.62 -12.03
N ARG A 172 0.37 2.94 -10.79
CA ARG A 172 0.31 4.29 -10.24
C ARG A 172 1.44 4.54 -9.24
N PRO A 173 2.00 5.76 -9.24
CA PRO A 173 3.11 6.09 -8.35
C PRO A 173 2.65 6.21 -6.89
N LEU A 174 3.57 5.90 -5.97
CA LEU A 174 3.42 6.09 -4.54
C LEU A 174 4.72 6.62 -3.93
N LEU A 175 4.63 7.47 -2.93
CA LEU A 175 5.75 7.81 -2.05
C LEU A 175 5.76 6.82 -0.88
N HIS A 176 6.73 5.92 -0.87
CA HIS A 176 6.83 4.87 0.15
C HIS A 176 7.40 5.46 1.45
N VAL A 177 6.53 5.94 2.29
CA VAL A 177 6.89 6.59 3.57
C VAL A 177 7.16 5.56 4.67
N LEU A 178 6.34 4.49 4.70
CA LEU A 178 6.29 3.48 5.77
C LEU A 178 7.06 2.23 5.42
#